data_fec9c44d12181d827020d066c417770f
#
_entry.id   fec9c44d12181d827020d066c417770f
#
_cell.length_a   1.000
_cell.length_b   1.000
_cell.length_c   1.000
_cell.angle_alpha   90.00
_cell.angle_beta   90.00
_cell.angle_gamma   90.00
#
_symmetry.space_group_name_H-M   'P 1'
#
loop_
_entity.id
_entity.type
_entity.pdbx_description
1 polymer ?
#
loop_
_entity_poly.entity_id
_entity_poly.type
_entity_poly.pdbx_seq_one_letter_code
_entity_poly.pdbx_strand_id
1 'polypeptide(L)'
;GVNFFDNAETYANGKSEIVMGNILKKMGWDRSSYVVSSKAFFGDGGKLPTQLGLNRKHLVEACDAALKRLQVEYLDLYYCHRPDKNTPIEETVLTMNHLIQQGKIFYWGTSEWSAQEIMEAHMVAKEYRMIGPTMEQPQYNMFHREKVEVEFNQIYKTVGLGTTIWSPLASGVLTDKYIGQMPEGTR
;
A
#
# COMPACT_ATOMS: atom_id res chain seq x y z
N GLY A 1 -21.44 4.03 4.82
CA GLY A 1 -20.41 3.91 5.85
C GLY A 1 -19.04 3.71 5.24
N VAL A 2 -18.01 3.62 6.07
CA VAL A 2 -16.64 3.30 5.61
C VAL A 2 -16.58 1.81 5.33
N ASN A 3 -15.99 1.44 4.18
CA ASN A 3 -15.81 0.06 3.76
C ASN A 3 -14.42 -0.24 3.17
N PHE A 4 -13.47 0.69 3.30
CA PHE A 4 -12.07 0.48 2.93
C PHE A 4 -11.17 0.78 4.13
N PHE A 5 -10.37 -0.21 4.54
CA PHE A 5 -9.51 -0.18 5.71
C PHE A 5 -8.06 -0.40 5.29
N ASP A 6 -7.26 0.64 5.41
CA ASP A 6 -5.86 0.65 4.98
C ASP A 6 -4.89 0.51 6.15
N ASN A 7 -3.91 -0.36 6.02
CA ASN A 7 -2.88 -0.64 7.01
C ASN A 7 -1.49 -0.71 6.37
N ALA A 8 -0.49 -0.95 7.21
CA ALA A 8 0.87 -1.32 6.83
C ALA A 8 1.56 -2.06 7.98
N GLU A 9 2.48 -2.96 7.65
CA GLU A 9 3.29 -3.68 8.65
C GLU A 9 3.99 -2.75 9.63
N THR A 10 4.46 -1.59 9.13
CA THR A 10 5.23 -0.61 9.93
C THR A 10 4.38 0.23 10.87
N TYR A 11 3.04 0.31 10.68
CA TYR A 11 2.20 1.15 11.52
C TYR A 11 2.15 0.64 12.95
N ALA A 12 2.76 1.41 13.86
CA ALA A 12 2.97 1.04 15.26
C ALA A 12 3.59 -0.38 15.41
N ASN A 13 4.54 -0.74 14.51
CA ASN A 13 5.23 -2.03 14.49
C ASN A 13 4.23 -3.22 14.48
N GLY A 14 3.31 -3.23 13.53
CA GLY A 14 2.29 -4.27 13.35
C GLY A 14 1.06 -4.16 14.27
N LYS A 15 1.09 -3.29 15.28
CA LYS A 15 -0.05 -3.15 16.21
C LYS A 15 -1.29 -2.59 15.55
N SER A 16 -1.16 -1.75 14.53
CA SER A 16 -2.30 -1.23 13.76
C SER A 16 -3.09 -2.35 13.09
N GLU A 17 -2.40 -3.30 12.48
CA GLU A 17 -3.04 -4.48 11.87
C GLU A 17 -3.72 -5.37 12.93
N ILE A 18 -3.09 -5.56 14.10
CA ILE A 18 -3.69 -6.33 15.21
C ILE A 18 -4.99 -5.68 15.70
N VAL A 19 -4.97 -4.36 15.92
CA VAL A 19 -6.17 -3.61 16.36
C VAL A 19 -7.27 -3.71 15.31
N MET A 20 -6.94 -3.52 14.03
CA MET A 20 -7.90 -3.64 12.94
C MET A 20 -8.48 -5.07 12.87
N GLY A 21 -7.64 -6.10 12.93
CA GLY A 21 -8.09 -7.49 12.91
C GLY A 21 -9.06 -7.82 14.05
N ASN A 22 -8.76 -7.34 15.26
CA ASN A 22 -9.65 -7.50 16.41
C ASN A 22 -11.01 -6.80 16.21
N ILE A 23 -11.00 -5.63 15.58
CA ILE A 23 -12.23 -4.88 15.26
C ILE A 23 -13.05 -5.62 14.20
N LEU A 24 -12.43 -6.01 13.07
CA LEU A 24 -13.10 -6.72 11.98
C LEU A 24 -13.76 -8.02 12.50
N LYS A 25 -13.03 -8.79 13.31
CA LYS A 25 -13.55 -10.00 13.92
C LYS A 25 -14.72 -9.72 14.88
N LYS A 26 -14.60 -8.68 15.73
CA LYS A 26 -15.65 -8.29 16.67
C LYS A 26 -16.92 -7.82 15.97
N MET A 27 -16.79 -7.11 14.86
CA MET A 27 -17.93 -6.57 14.11
C MET A 27 -18.67 -7.66 13.32
N GLY A 28 -17.99 -8.73 12.92
CA GLY A 28 -18.60 -9.85 12.20
C GLY A 28 -19.25 -9.48 10.87
N TRP A 29 -18.75 -8.44 10.21
CA TRP A 29 -19.26 -8.02 8.89
C TRP A 29 -19.00 -9.09 7.84
N ASP A 30 -19.89 -9.19 6.86
CA ASP A 30 -19.66 -10.01 5.68
C ASP A 30 -18.35 -9.57 5.01
N ARG A 31 -17.43 -10.54 4.79
CA ARG A 31 -16.11 -10.27 4.20
C ARG A 31 -16.20 -9.61 2.83
N SER A 32 -17.25 -9.88 2.08
CA SER A 32 -17.50 -9.28 0.77
C SER A 32 -17.93 -7.80 0.84
N SER A 33 -18.28 -7.30 2.03
CA SER A 33 -18.79 -5.93 2.21
C SER A 33 -17.71 -4.88 2.40
N TYR A 34 -16.44 -5.26 2.56
CA TYR A 34 -15.34 -4.34 2.81
C TYR A 34 -14.03 -4.75 2.15
N VAL A 35 -13.16 -3.78 1.96
CA VAL A 35 -11.81 -3.91 1.40
C VAL A 35 -10.80 -3.76 2.52
N VAL A 36 -9.81 -4.66 2.59
CA VAL A 36 -8.68 -4.59 3.52
C VAL A 36 -7.40 -4.53 2.74
N SER A 37 -6.54 -3.58 3.09
CA SER A 37 -5.20 -3.47 2.52
C SER A 37 -4.11 -3.48 3.58
N SER A 38 -2.92 -3.89 3.17
CA SER A 38 -1.68 -3.69 3.91
C SER A 38 -0.51 -3.45 2.97
N LYS A 39 0.67 -3.16 3.54
CA LYS A 39 1.86 -2.73 2.80
C LYS A 39 3.11 -3.32 3.43
N ALA A 40 4.11 -3.65 2.61
CA ALA A 40 5.43 -4.07 3.06
C ALA A 40 6.54 -3.20 2.46
N PHE A 41 7.55 -2.93 3.25
CA PHE A 41 8.83 -2.32 2.92
C PHE A 41 9.69 -2.06 4.17
N PHE A 42 9.11 -1.40 5.19
CA PHE A 42 9.83 -0.88 6.36
C PHE A 42 9.99 -1.89 7.50
N GLY A 43 9.34 -3.06 7.38
CA GLY A 43 9.27 -4.05 8.44
C GLY A 43 8.31 -3.67 9.57
N ASP A 44 8.10 -4.59 10.48
CA ASP A 44 7.24 -4.46 11.66
C ASP A 44 8.01 -4.18 12.96
N GLY A 45 9.20 -3.61 12.83
CA GLY A 45 10.13 -3.30 13.93
C GLY A 45 11.47 -4.04 13.84
N GLY A 46 11.58 -5.04 12.96
CA GLY A 46 12.86 -5.66 12.60
C GLY A 46 13.76 -4.71 11.84
N LYS A 47 15.09 -4.91 11.97
CA LYS A 47 16.11 -4.03 11.34
C LYS A 47 17.11 -4.81 10.48
N LEU A 48 16.95 -6.11 10.35
CA LEU A 48 17.82 -6.93 9.52
C LEU A 48 17.46 -6.73 8.03
N PRO A 49 18.43 -6.80 7.12
CA PRO A 49 18.17 -6.67 5.68
C PRO A 49 17.11 -7.65 5.16
N THR A 50 16.98 -8.82 5.76
CA THR A 50 15.97 -9.83 5.43
C THR A 50 14.55 -9.48 5.90
N GLN A 51 14.39 -8.44 6.69
CA GLN A 51 13.12 -7.98 7.26
C GLN A 51 12.66 -6.64 6.66
N LEU A 52 13.30 -6.19 5.60
CA LEU A 52 13.09 -4.88 4.97
C LEU A 52 13.09 -5.02 3.45
N GLY A 53 12.54 -3.98 2.77
CA GLY A 53 12.59 -3.87 1.31
C GLY A 53 11.52 -4.70 0.61
N LEU A 54 11.72 -4.92 -0.70
CA LEU A 54 10.77 -5.61 -1.58
C LEU A 54 11.29 -6.95 -2.09
N ASN A 55 12.34 -7.49 -1.48
CA ASN A 55 12.82 -8.82 -1.84
C ASN A 55 11.75 -9.89 -1.55
N ARG A 56 11.81 -10.98 -2.30
CA ARG A 56 10.84 -12.08 -2.24
C ARG A 56 10.60 -12.57 -0.81
N LYS A 57 11.68 -12.81 -0.06
CA LYS A 57 11.58 -13.33 1.30
C LYS A 57 10.73 -12.41 2.17
N HIS A 58 11.07 -11.11 2.21
CA HIS A 58 10.36 -10.15 3.04
C HIS A 58 8.90 -9.98 2.60
N LEU A 59 8.64 -9.82 1.29
CA LEU A 59 7.27 -9.66 0.79
C LEU A 59 6.36 -10.83 1.17
N VAL A 60 6.84 -12.07 1.06
CA VAL A 60 6.05 -13.26 1.40
C VAL A 60 5.81 -13.33 2.90
N GLU A 61 6.85 -13.19 3.71
CA GLU A 61 6.75 -13.25 5.17
C GLU A 61 5.91 -12.11 5.75
N ALA A 62 6.06 -10.90 5.23
CA ALA A 62 5.26 -9.74 5.63
C ALA A 62 3.78 -9.91 5.27
N CYS A 63 3.47 -10.47 4.08
CA CYS A 63 2.09 -10.78 3.70
C CYS A 63 1.47 -11.81 4.66
N ASP A 64 2.17 -12.90 4.96
CA ASP A 64 1.68 -13.92 5.88
C ASP A 64 1.49 -13.38 7.30
N ALA A 65 2.39 -12.52 7.75
CA ALA A 65 2.28 -11.85 9.04
C ALA A 65 1.09 -10.86 9.07
N ALA A 66 0.86 -10.09 8.00
CA ALA A 66 -0.27 -9.18 7.87
C ALA A 66 -1.62 -9.93 7.93
N LEU A 67 -1.77 -11.02 7.17
CA LEU A 67 -2.97 -11.87 7.20
C LEU A 67 -3.27 -12.36 8.62
N LYS A 68 -2.23 -12.79 9.33
CA LYS A 68 -2.32 -13.27 10.72
C LYS A 68 -2.74 -12.18 11.69
N ARG A 69 -2.13 -10.97 11.59
CA ARG A 69 -2.45 -9.84 12.46
C ARG A 69 -3.84 -9.27 12.18
N LEU A 70 -4.22 -9.17 10.91
CA LEU A 70 -5.53 -8.71 10.46
C LEU A 70 -6.65 -9.76 10.65
N GLN A 71 -6.28 -11.02 10.89
CA GLN A 71 -7.23 -12.14 11.07
C GLN A 71 -8.16 -12.31 9.85
N VAL A 72 -7.61 -12.18 8.66
CA VAL A 72 -8.30 -12.37 7.37
C VAL A 72 -7.60 -13.42 6.52
N GLU A 73 -8.33 -14.08 5.64
CA GLU A 73 -7.80 -15.12 4.76
C GLU A 73 -7.05 -14.53 3.56
N TYR A 74 -7.42 -13.34 3.13
CA TYR A 74 -6.80 -12.62 2.02
C TYR A 74 -6.83 -11.11 2.22
N LEU A 75 -5.88 -10.41 1.60
CA LEU A 75 -5.92 -8.97 1.42
C LEU A 75 -6.55 -8.65 0.05
N ASP A 76 -7.44 -7.68 0.00
CA ASP A 76 -7.96 -7.19 -1.27
C ASP A 76 -6.86 -6.45 -2.05
N LEU A 77 -6.10 -5.60 -1.35
CA LEU A 77 -5.01 -4.81 -1.91
C LEU A 77 -3.73 -4.99 -1.08
N TYR A 78 -2.60 -5.22 -1.76
CA TYR A 78 -1.30 -5.29 -1.12
C TYR A 78 -0.31 -4.35 -1.81
N TYR A 79 0.35 -3.49 -1.04
CA TYR A 79 1.21 -2.44 -1.58
C TYR A 79 2.69 -2.66 -1.31
N CYS A 80 3.51 -2.36 -2.32
CA CYS A 80 4.91 -2.03 -2.14
C CYS A 80 4.98 -0.62 -1.55
N HIS A 81 5.25 -0.50 -0.24
CA HIS A 81 5.10 0.76 0.50
C HIS A 81 6.05 1.86 0.02
N ARG A 82 7.21 1.51 -0.57
CA ARG A 82 8.17 2.40 -1.23
C ARG A 82 8.88 1.67 -2.36
N PRO A 83 9.48 2.38 -3.32
CA PRO A 83 10.36 1.75 -4.30
C PRO A 83 11.63 1.24 -3.61
N ASP A 84 12.12 0.07 -4.03
CA ASP A 84 13.34 -0.54 -3.51
C ASP A 84 14.43 -0.57 -4.59
N LYS A 85 15.41 0.30 -4.45
CA LYS A 85 16.54 0.38 -5.38
C LYS A 85 17.54 -0.78 -5.26
N ASN A 86 17.42 -1.59 -4.20
CA ASN A 86 18.30 -2.73 -3.95
C ASN A 86 17.70 -4.06 -4.41
N THR A 87 16.43 -4.07 -4.82
CA THR A 87 15.74 -5.25 -5.35
C THR A 87 15.29 -4.98 -6.78
N PRO A 88 15.63 -5.84 -7.74
CA PRO A 88 15.12 -5.71 -9.10
C PRO A 88 13.59 -5.69 -9.12
N ILE A 89 13.00 -4.80 -9.92
CA ILE A 89 11.53 -4.69 -10.07
C ILE A 89 10.94 -6.02 -10.52
N GLU A 90 11.66 -6.77 -11.35
CA GLU A 90 11.29 -8.12 -11.78
C GLU A 90 10.99 -9.05 -10.60
N GLU A 91 11.88 -9.11 -9.59
CA GLU A 91 11.68 -9.96 -8.41
C GLU A 91 10.41 -9.55 -7.65
N THR A 92 10.15 -8.26 -7.53
CA THR A 92 8.94 -7.73 -6.90
C THR A 92 7.68 -8.14 -7.67
N VAL A 93 7.65 -7.93 -9.00
CA VAL A 93 6.52 -8.29 -9.88
C VAL A 93 6.22 -9.80 -9.79
N LEU A 94 7.25 -10.64 -9.92
CA LEU A 94 7.11 -12.09 -9.82
C LEU A 94 6.55 -12.51 -8.45
N THR A 95 7.03 -11.88 -7.38
CA THR A 95 6.59 -12.20 -6.02
C THR A 95 5.14 -11.80 -5.77
N MET A 96 4.72 -10.62 -6.21
CA MET A 96 3.32 -10.17 -6.08
C MET A 96 2.37 -11.08 -6.84
N ASN A 97 2.75 -11.51 -8.06
CA ASN A 97 1.96 -12.45 -8.82
C ASN A 97 1.90 -13.85 -8.17
N HIS A 98 2.98 -14.29 -7.53
CA HIS A 98 2.96 -15.51 -6.75
C HIS A 98 1.97 -15.45 -5.57
N LEU A 99 1.91 -14.32 -4.87
CA LEU A 99 0.92 -14.10 -3.80
C LEU A 99 -0.52 -14.07 -4.32
N ILE A 100 -0.76 -13.52 -5.52
CA ILE A 100 -2.07 -13.59 -6.20
C ILE A 100 -2.44 -15.04 -6.51
N GLN A 101 -1.51 -15.82 -7.09
CA GLN A 101 -1.74 -17.23 -7.42
C GLN A 101 -2.02 -18.10 -6.18
N GLN A 102 -1.46 -17.73 -5.02
CA GLN A 102 -1.76 -18.37 -3.74
C GLN A 102 -3.10 -17.95 -3.13
N GLY A 103 -3.80 -16.98 -3.72
CA GLY A 103 -5.03 -16.43 -3.19
C GLY A 103 -4.86 -15.58 -1.92
N LYS A 104 -3.64 -15.16 -1.61
CA LYS A 104 -3.34 -14.34 -0.44
C LYS A 104 -3.66 -12.86 -0.65
N ILE A 105 -3.55 -12.40 -1.88
CA ILE A 105 -3.89 -11.04 -2.29
C ILE A 105 -4.69 -11.08 -3.61
N PHE A 106 -5.57 -10.11 -3.85
CA PHE A 106 -6.30 -10.04 -5.12
C PHE A 106 -5.68 -9.05 -6.09
N TYR A 107 -5.26 -7.90 -5.59
CA TYR A 107 -4.60 -6.86 -6.38
C TYR A 107 -3.36 -6.37 -5.65
N TRP A 108 -2.37 -5.94 -6.39
CA TRP A 108 -1.20 -5.29 -5.83
C TRP A 108 -0.96 -3.92 -6.43
N GLY A 109 -0.30 -3.08 -5.68
CA GLY A 109 0.03 -1.73 -6.08
C GLY A 109 1.30 -1.23 -5.45
N THR A 110 1.55 0.04 -5.68
CA THR A 110 2.75 0.75 -5.26
C THR A 110 2.41 1.95 -4.39
N SER A 111 3.36 2.50 -3.68
CA SER A 111 3.21 3.75 -2.94
C SER A 111 4.46 4.58 -3.08
N GLU A 112 4.30 5.82 -3.50
CA GLU A 112 5.38 6.78 -3.78
C GLU A 112 6.36 6.35 -4.88
N TRP A 113 5.97 5.41 -5.75
CA TRP A 113 6.75 5.09 -6.94
C TRP A 113 6.63 6.19 -7.98
N SER A 114 7.67 6.36 -8.79
CA SER A 114 7.63 7.23 -9.97
C SER A 114 6.81 6.61 -11.11
N ALA A 115 6.34 7.45 -12.03
CA ALA A 115 5.70 6.96 -13.26
C ALA A 115 6.60 5.99 -14.04
N GLN A 116 7.92 6.24 -14.05
CA GLN A 116 8.90 5.36 -14.70
C GLN A 116 8.93 3.98 -14.04
N GLU A 117 9.04 3.89 -12.71
CA GLU A 117 9.08 2.62 -11.97
C GLU A 117 7.79 1.84 -12.13
N ILE A 118 6.63 2.51 -12.11
CA ILE A 118 5.33 1.88 -12.35
C ILE A 118 5.28 1.30 -13.78
N MET A 119 5.71 2.06 -14.77
CA MET A 119 5.74 1.57 -16.16
C MET A 119 6.73 0.43 -16.36
N GLU A 120 7.90 0.45 -15.71
CA GLU A 120 8.85 -0.66 -15.70
C GLU A 120 8.20 -1.93 -15.13
N ALA A 121 7.50 -1.83 -14.00
CA ALA A 121 6.77 -2.95 -13.44
C ALA A 121 5.69 -3.51 -14.40
N HIS A 122 5.00 -2.64 -15.14
CA HIS A 122 4.05 -3.06 -16.18
C HIS A 122 4.74 -3.72 -17.38
N MET A 123 5.91 -3.25 -17.79
CA MET A 123 6.69 -3.87 -18.87
C MET A 123 7.14 -5.28 -18.48
N VAL A 124 7.70 -5.44 -17.29
CA VAL A 124 8.06 -6.74 -16.73
C VAL A 124 6.84 -7.67 -16.64
N ALA A 125 5.74 -7.19 -16.07
CA ALA A 125 4.52 -7.98 -15.97
C ALA A 125 4.03 -8.45 -17.34
N LYS A 126 4.06 -7.59 -18.36
CA LYS A 126 3.67 -7.93 -19.73
C LYS A 126 4.59 -9.00 -20.35
N GLU A 127 5.90 -8.89 -20.15
CA GLU A 127 6.89 -9.85 -20.63
C GLU A 127 6.62 -11.26 -20.09
N TYR A 128 6.32 -11.37 -18.80
CA TYR A 128 6.02 -12.65 -18.14
C TYR A 128 4.54 -13.04 -18.18
N ARG A 129 3.67 -12.29 -18.88
CA ARG A 129 2.21 -12.50 -18.93
C ARG A 129 1.57 -12.50 -17.55
N MET A 130 2.00 -11.57 -16.72
CA MET A 130 1.57 -11.38 -15.33
C MET A 130 0.78 -10.10 -15.16
N ILE A 131 0.21 -9.93 -13.97
CA ILE A 131 -0.55 -8.74 -13.58
C ILE A 131 0.41 -7.68 -13.07
N GLY A 132 0.41 -6.49 -13.68
CA GLY A 132 1.13 -5.31 -13.20
C GLY A 132 0.42 -4.64 -12.02
N PRO A 133 1.03 -3.61 -11.41
CA PRO A 133 0.39 -2.86 -10.33
C PRO A 133 -0.87 -2.16 -10.83
N THR A 134 -2.00 -2.33 -10.12
CA THR A 134 -3.29 -1.77 -10.52
C THR A 134 -3.60 -0.44 -9.86
N MET A 135 -2.87 -0.10 -8.82
CA MET A 135 -3.07 1.15 -8.08
C MET A 135 -1.75 1.67 -7.51
N GLU A 136 -1.73 2.98 -7.30
CA GLU A 136 -0.67 3.70 -6.60
C GLU A 136 -1.25 4.43 -5.38
N GLN A 137 -0.50 4.48 -4.28
CA GLN A 137 -0.87 5.29 -3.12
C GLN A 137 0.09 6.48 -2.98
N PRO A 138 -0.18 7.60 -3.67
CA PRO A 138 0.62 8.81 -3.59
C PRO A 138 0.13 9.76 -2.50
N GLN A 139 1.00 10.66 -2.04
CA GLN A 139 0.53 11.86 -1.33
C GLN A 139 -0.22 12.76 -2.30
N TYR A 140 -1.42 13.21 -1.91
CA TYR A 140 -2.18 14.14 -2.72
C TYR A 140 -3.04 15.06 -1.87
N ASN A 141 -2.78 16.35 -1.99
CA ASN A 141 -3.54 17.43 -1.39
C ASN A 141 -3.22 18.74 -2.12
N MET A 142 -3.80 19.86 -1.71
CA MET A 142 -3.60 21.15 -2.36
C MET A 142 -2.15 21.62 -2.43
N PHE A 143 -1.25 21.10 -1.59
CA PHE A 143 0.19 21.43 -1.58
C PHE A 143 1.04 20.43 -2.36
N HIS A 144 0.53 19.23 -2.62
CA HIS A 144 1.24 18.13 -3.29
C HIS A 144 0.40 17.62 -4.47
N ARG A 145 0.48 18.29 -5.62
CA ARG A 145 -0.37 18.02 -6.79
C ARG A 145 0.39 17.44 -7.97
N GLU A 146 1.68 17.77 -8.07
CA GLU A 146 2.53 17.49 -9.24
C GLU A 146 2.53 16.03 -9.65
N LYS A 147 2.73 15.14 -8.68
CA LYS A 147 2.79 13.70 -8.94
C LYS A 147 1.50 13.16 -9.56
N VAL A 148 0.36 13.50 -8.97
CA VAL A 148 -0.96 12.99 -9.39
C VAL A 148 -1.46 13.67 -10.67
N GLU A 149 -1.31 14.98 -10.79
CA GLU A 149 -1.91 15.74 -11.89
C GLU A 149 -1.02 15.84 -13.13
N VAL A 150 0.31 15.78 -12.96
CA VAL A 150 1.27 15.96 -14.05
C VAL A 150 2.00 14.66 -14.35
N GLU A 151 2.76 14.12 -13.39
CA GLU A 151 3.61 12.94 -13.59
C GLU A 151 2.80 11.73 -14.03
N PHE A 152 1.68 11.44 -13.35
CA PHE A 152 0.85 10.27 -13.62
C PHE A 152 -0.17 10.45 -14.74
N ASN A 153 -0.32 11.63 -15.29
CA ASN A 153 -1.38 11.94 -16.28
C ASN A 153 -1.40 10.95 -17.46
N GLN A 154 -0.23 10.56 -17.96
CA GLN A 154 -0.15 9.60 -19.06
C GLN A 154 -0.46 8.17 -18.64
N ILE A 155 0.01 7.74 -17.48
CA ILE A 155 -0.14 6.35 -17.05
C ILE A 155 -1.57 5.99 -16.65
N TYR A 156 -2.38 6.94 -16.20
CA TYR A 156 -3.81 6.67 -15.97
C TYR A 156 -4.52 6.11 -17.21
N LYS A 157 -4.19 6.65 -18.39
CA LYS A 157 -4.78 6.21 -19.67
C LYS A 157 -4.07 4.99 -20.25
N THR A 158 -2.76 4.87 -20.01
CA THR A 158 -1.94 3.82 -20.63
C THR A 158 -2.16 2.46 -19.97
N VAL A 159 -2.22 2.43 -18.65
CA VAL A 159 -2.33 1.17 -17.88
C VAL A 159 -3.58 1.10 -17.00
N GLY A 160 -4.42 2.14 -16.97
CA GLY A 160 -5.63 2.17 -16.15
C GLY A 160 -5.33 2.26 -14.65
N LEU A 161 -4.27 2.97 -14.25
CA LEU A 161 -3.85 3.09 -12.86
C LEU A 161 -4.92 3.75 -12.00
N GLY A 162 -5.30 3.11 -10.88
CA GLY A 162 -6.11 3.73 -9.82
C GLY A 162 -5.25 4.43 -8.77
N THR A 163 -5.84 5.30 -7.95
CA THR A 163 -5.15 5.92 -6.82
C THR A 163 -5.91 5.79 -5.52
N THR A 164 -5.17 5.56 -4.42
CA THR A 164 -5.67 5.56 -3.04
C THR A 164 -4.82 6.52 -2.22
N ILE A 165 -5.11 7.80 -2.33
CA ILE A 165 -4.23 8.87 -1.85
C ILE A 165 -4.08 8.89 -0.32
N TRP A 166 -2.93 9.41 0.17
CA TRP A 166 -2.72 9.66 1.58
C TRP A 166 -2.54 11.17 1.88
N SER A 167 -2.81 11.54 3.13
CA SER A 167 -2.75 12.93 3.64
C SER A 167 -3.58 13.96 2.84
N PRO A 168 -4.88 13.71 2.54
CA PRO A 168 -5.70 14.65 1.78
C PRO A 168 -5.86 16.02 2.47
N LEU A 169 -5.73 16.07 3.79
CA LEU A 169 -5.86 17.29 4.59
C LEU A 169 -4.51 17.82 5.12
N ALA A 170 -3.37 17.35 4.57
CA ALA A 170 -2.04 17.82 4.91
C ALA A 170 -1.81 17.89 6.43
N SER A 171 -2.05 16.81 7.15
CA SER A 171 -1.95 16.70 8.62
C SER A 171 -2.84 17.71 9.37
N GLY A 172 -3.94 18.12 8.77
CA GLY A 172 -4.90 19.06 9.34
C GLY A 172 -4.70 20.53 8.95
N VAL A 173 -3.62 20.85 8.20
CA VAL A 173 -3.37 22.24 7.74
C VAL A 173 -4.48 22.74 6.79
N LEU A 174 -5.12 21.83 6.05
CA LEU A 174 -6.24 22.14 5.16
C LEU A 174 -7.62 22.08 5.84
N THR A 175 -7.64 22.14 7.18
CA THR A 175 -8.87 22.28 7.97
C THR A 175 -8.89 23.62 8.68
N ASP A 176 -9.98 23.91 9.38
CA ASP A 176 -10.11 25.10 10.24
C ASP A 176 -9.27 25.06 11.53
N LYS A 177 -8.68 23.91 11.85
CA LYS A 177 -7.93 23.65 13.09
C LYS A 177 -6.83 24.68 13.39
N TYR A 178 -6.20 25.23 12.35
CA TYR A 178 -5.06 26.15 12.49
C TYR A 178 -5.40 27.60 12.14
N ILE A 179 -6.68 27.94 11.96
CA ILE A 179 -7.08 29.32 11.67
C ILE A 179 -6.93 30.16 12.94
N GLY A 180 -5.97 31.11 12.89
CA GLY A 180 -5.71 32.06 13.97
C GLY A 180 -4.94 31.55 15.18
N GLN A 181 -4.63 30.25 15.27
CA GLN A 181 -3.84 29.68 16.38
C GLN A 181 -3.20 28.34 16.01
N MET A 182 -2.17 27.98 16.78
CA MET A 182 -1.59 26.65 16.75
C MET A 182 -1.97 25.92 18.06
N PRO A 183 -2.92 24.99 18.06
CA PRO A 183 -3.33 24.32 19.29
C PRO A 183 -2.18 23.47 19.87
N GLU A 184 -2.07 23.39 21.21
CA GLU A 184 -1.09 22.51 21.86
C GLU A 184 -1.33 21.04 21.49
N GLY A 185 -0.24 20.26 21.38
CA GLY A 185 -0.29 18.83 21.07
C GLY A 185 -0.62 18.49 19.60
N THR A 186 -0.58 19.46 18.69
CA THR A 186 -0.70 19.22 17.25
C THR A 186 0.58 18.65 16.65
N ARG A 187 0.44 17.79 15.63
CA ARG A 187 1.56 17.27 14.82
C ARG A 187 2.30 18.40 14.12
#